data_0589ab260c1d77fd09be5acb3f223dee
#
_entry.id   0589ab260c1d77fd09be5acb3f223dee
#
_cell.length_a   1.000
_cell.length_b   1.000
_cell.length_c   1.000
_cell.angle_alpha   90.00
_cell.angle_beta   90.00
_cell.angle_gamma   90.00
#
_symmetry.space_group_name_H-M   'P 1'
#
loop_
_entity.id
_entity.type
_entity.pdbx_description
1 polymer ?
#
loop_
_entity_poly.entity_id
_entity_poly.type
_entity_poly.pdbx_seq_one_letter_code
_entity_poly.pdbx_strand_id
1 'polypeptide(L)'
;MDTQYIRNILIVNNKQYGKSELIERLIEFCNRSMGYGEGICIPDMPGSHIVDKGQPVQLHYKYRNGEVYELNFIEIPAQVGFHCEWSADWAQDVYSSPFTCEGGLLLIDSCSVSKRQILADMNLVLAHGLVLIPVLIEKSGESINKERIIEDLECISGYDMANTVFVSDESGLNVEAVLQKIVEQVPPPLDNSRKPFRGFIFNSVFDPSRSCLLYTSP
;
A
#
# COMPACT_ATOMS: atom_id res chain seq x y z
N MET A 1 -16.05 -7.80 -12.16
CA MET A 1 -14.94 -8.72 -11.86
C MET A 1 -15.39 -9.62 -10.71
N ASP A 2 -14.98 -10.87 -10.68
CA ASP A 2 -15.30 -11.74 -9.55
C ASP A 2 -14.43 -11.31 -8.35
N THR A 3 -15.05 -11.21 -7.16
CA THR A 3 -14.37 -10.74 -5.93
C THR A 3 -13.13 -11.55 -5.58
N GLN A 4 -13.06 -12.82 -6.00
CA GLN A 4 -11.91 -13.69 -5.77
C GLN A 4 -10.59 -13.16 -6.37
N TYR A 5 -10.67 -12.30 -7.39
CA TYR A 5 -9.51 -11.71 -8.06
C TYR A 5 -9.19 -10.30 -7.57
N ILE A 6 -9.88 -9.79 -6.57
CA ILE A 6 -9.64 -8.47 -5.98
C ILE A 6 -8.72 -8.62 -4.76
N ARG A 7 -7.80 -7.67 -4.59
CA ARG A 7 -6.95 -7.53 -3.39
C ARG A 7 -6.89 -6.07 -2.99
N ASN A 8 -7.31 -5.78 -1.76
CA ASN A 8 -7.23 -4.45 -1.19
C ASN A 8 -6.05 -4.39 -0.22
N ILE A 9 -5.12 -3.51 -0.47
CA ILE A 9 -3.83 -3.46 0.18
C ILE A 9 -3.60 -2.08 0.80
N LEU A 10 -3.35 -2.05 2.10
CA LEU A 10 -2.93 -0.86 2.81
C LEU A 10 -1.42 -0.69 2.68
N ILE A 11 -0.95 0.49 2.29
CA ILE A 11 0.48 0.81 2.31
C ILE A 11 0.79 1.62 3.56
N VAL A 12 1.67 1.07 4.39
CA VAL A 12 2.08 1.70 5.64
C VAL A 12 3.57 2.02 5.61
N ASN A 13 3.90 3.28 5.82
CA ASN A 13 5.27 3.74 5.95
C ASN A 13 5.31 5.11 6.63
N ASN A 14 6.31 5.34 7.42
CA ASN A 14 6.52 6.60 8.15
C ASN A 14 7.10 7.73 7.30
N LYS A 15 7.65 7.47 6.12
CA LYS A 15 8.30 8.47 5.29
C LYS A 15 7.64 8.59 3.93
N GLN A 16 7.57 9.82 3.45
CA GLN A 16 7.04 10.17 2.13
C GLN A 16 7.91 9.59 0.99
N TYR A 17 9.22 9.41 1.24
CA TYR A 17 10.15 8.82 0.30
C TYR A 17 10.08 7.29 0.31
N GLY A 18 10.12 6.67 -0.86
CA GLY A 18 10.07 5.22 -1.07
C GLY A 18 8.67 4.68 -1.39
N LYS A 19 7.58 5.28 -0.90
CA LYS A 19 6.21 4.89 -1.23
C LYS A 19 5.88 5.20 -2.68
N SER A 20 5.99 6.48 -3.06
CA SER A 20 5.70 6.95 -4.42
C SER A 20 6.52 6.19 -5.44
N GLU A 21 7.79 5.97 -5.14
CA GLU A 21 8.71 5.26 -6.00
C GLU A 21 8.35 3.79 -6.18
N LEU A 22 8.02 3.08 -5.09
CA LEU A 22 7.51 1.72 -5.18
C LEU A 22 6.21 1.65 -5.99
N ILE A 23 5.26 2.55 -5.74
CA ILE A 23 4.00 2.59 -6.48
C ILE A 23 4.24 2.85 -7.95
N GLU A 24 5.10 3.79 -8.30
CA GLU A 24 5.47 4.07 -9.70
C GLU A 24 6.06 2.82 -10.37
N ARG A 25 6.96 2.11 -9.70
CA ARG A 25 7.52 0.85 -10.20
C ARG A 25 6.49 -0.26 -10.36
N LEU A 26 5.56 -0.36 -9.42
CA LEU A 26 4.43 -1.31 -9.52
C LEU A 26 3.54 -0.98 -10.73
N ILE A 27 3.24 0.30 -10.95
CA ILE A 27 2.46 0.78 -12.10
C ILE A 27 3.19 0.45 -13.40
N GLU A 28 4.48 0.80 -13.52
CA GLU A 28 5.29 0.49 -14.70
C GLU A 28 5.31 -1.00 -15.01
N PHE A 29 5.51 -1.84 -13.98
CA PHE A 29 5.54 -3.28 -14.16
C PHE A 29 4.19 -3.83 -14.60
N CYS A 30 3.10 -3.43 -13.98
CA CYS A 30 1.75 -3.87 -14.33
C CYS A 30 1.38 -3.44 -15.76
N ASN A 31 1.65 -2.19 -16.14
CA ASN A 31 1.38 -1.71 -17.49
C ASN A 31 2.15 -2.50 -18.54
N ARG A 32 3.43 -2.78 -18.29
CA ARG A 32 4.26 -3.61 -19.16
C ARG A 32 3.74 -5.03 -19.29
N SER A 33 3.34 -5.65 -18.18
CA SER A 33 2.84 -7.03 -18.15
C SER A 33 1.49 -7.19 -18.85
N MET A 34 0.67 -6.15 -18.85
CA MET A 34 -0.63 -6.13 -19.53
C MET A 34 -0.53 -5.73 -21.01
N GLY A 35 0.67 -5.37 -21.49
CA GLY A 35 0.88 -4.92 -22.89
C GLY A 35 0.38 -3.50 -23.14
N TYR A 36 0.09 -2.73 -22.10
CA TYR A 36 -0.15 -1.31 -22.22
C TYR A 36 1.19 -0.60 -22.44
N GLY A 37 1.29 0.25 -23.46
CA GLY A 37 2.52 1.00 -23.76
C GLY A 37 2.90 1.94 -22.61
N GLU A 38 4.16 2.36 -22.60
CA GLU A 38 4.64 3.39 -21.69
C GLU A 38 3.74 4.64 -21.80
N GLY A 39 3.01 4.97 -20.72
CA GLY A 39 2.24 6.21 -20.67
C GLY A 39 0.75 6.10 -20.41
N ILE A 40 0.18 4.91 -20.17
CA ILE A 40 -1.17 4.85 -19.60
C ILE A 40 -1.02 5.09 -18.10
N CYS A 41 -0.83 6.37 -17.77
CA CYS A 41 -1.10 6.88 -16.43
C CYS A 41 -2.58 6.67 -16.13
N ILE A 42 -2.86 6.38 -14.88
CA ILE A 42 -4.19 6.47 -14.30
C ILE A 42 -4.85 7.74 -14.84
N PRO A 43 -6.06 7.67 -15.44
CA PRO A 43 -6.74 8.85 -15.94
C PRO A 43 -6.88 9.88 -14.81
N ASP A 44 -6.50 11.11 -15.07
CA ASP A 44 -6.72 12.31 -14.27
C ASP A 44 -5.79 12.59 -13.06
N MET A 45 -4.51 12.26 -13.15
CA MET A 45 -3.55 12.85 -12.20
C MET A 45 -2.68 13.91 -12.85
N PRO A 46 -2.93 15.20 -12.60
CA PRO A 46 -2.01 16.25 -13.00
C PRO A 46 -0.76 16.21 -12.12
N GLY A 47 0.37 15.82 -12.69
CA GLY A 47 1.71 16.17 -12.24
C GLY A 47 2.12 15.74 -10.82
N SER A 48 2.97 14.74 -10.74
CA SER A 48 4.04 14.52 -9.76
C SER A 48 3.76 14.31 -8.27
N HIS A 49 2.52 14.23 -7.78
CA HIS A 49 2.22 13.88 -6.40
C HIS A 49 1.01 12.97 -6.32
N ILE A 50 1.18 11.70 -6.77
CA ILE A 50 0.14 10.67 -6.77
C ILE A 50 -0.41 10.41 -5.36
N VAL A 51 0.29 10.84 -4.33
CA VAL A 51 0.13 10.32 -2.98
C VAL A 51 -0.31 11.34 -1.95
N ASP A 52 -0.49 12.59 -2.31
CA ASP A 52 -0.77 13.65 -1.30
C ASP A 52 -2.18 13.63 -0.69
N LYS A 53 -3.09 12.77 -1.14
CA LYS A 53 -4.49 12.83 -0.69
C LYS A 53 -5.17 11.49 -0.39
N GLY A 54 -4.44 10.42 -0.11
CA GLY A 54 -5.07 9.14 0.25
C GLY A 54 -5.96 8.55 -0.85
N GLN A 55 -5.66 8.83 -2.12
CA GLN A 55 -6.42 8.27 -3.23
C GLN A 55 -6.00 6.82 -3.48
N PRO A 56 -6.95 5.89 -3.65
CA PRO A 56 -6.63 4.51 -3.99
C PRO A 56 -6.03 4.42 -5.39
N VAL A 57 -4.97 3.63 -5.51
CA VAL A 57 -4.33 3.31 -6.79
C VAL A 57 -4.77 1.93 -7.21
N GLN A 58 -5.48 1.81 -8.32
CA GLN A 58 -5.94 0.54 -8.87
C GLN A 58 -5.00 0.06 -9.96
N LEU A 59 -4.50 -1.17 -9.81
CA LEU A 59 -3.63 -1.81 -10.79
C LEU A 59 -4.20 -3.16 -11.23
N HIS A 60 -3.94 -3.54 -12.48
CA HIS A 60 -4.25 -4.88 -12.99
C HIS A 60 -2.95 -5.66 -13.16
N TYR A 61 -2.89 -6.82 -12.53
CA TYR A 61 -1.73 -7.68 -12.57
C TYR A 61 -2.08 -9.06 -13.12
N LYS A 62 -1.37 -9.47 -14.19
CA LYS A 62 -1.51 -10.81 -14.75
C LYS A 62 -0.59 -11.77 -14.01
N TYR A 63 -1.20 -12.65 -13.21
CA TYR A 63 -0.46 -13.63 -12.44
C TYR A 63 -0.01 -14.84 -13.32
N ARG A 64 0.90 -15.65 -12.81
CA ARG A 64 1.51 -16.81 -13.50
C ARG A 64 0.50 -17.82 -14.08
N ASN A 65 -0.66 -17.94 -13.46
CA ASN A 65 -1.75 -18.81 -13.93
C ASN A 65 -2.51 -18.24 -15.14
N GLY A 66 -2.16 -17.04 -15.59
CA GLY A 66 -2.81 -16.32 -16.69
C GLY A 66 -4.03 -15.49 -16.28
N GLU A 67 -4.46 -15.56 -15.03
CA GLU A 67 -5.56 -14.77 -14.50
C GLU A 67 -5.13 -13.34 -14.18
N VAL A 68 -6.07 -12.40 -14.31
CA VAL A 68 -5.84 -10.98 -14.05
C VAL A 68 -6.45 -10.63 -12.70
N TYR A 69 -5.61 -10.12 -11.81
CA TYR A 69 -5.99 -9.63 -10.50
C TYR A 69 -6.12 -8.11 -10.51
N GLU A 70 -7.11 -7.61 -9.79
CA GLU A 70 -7.29 -6.19 -9.49
C GLU A 70 -6.73 -5.91 -8.12
N LEU A 71 -5.70 -5.06 -8.08
CA LEU A 71 -4.97 -4.69 -6.87
C LEU A 71 -5.27 -3.24 -6.54
N ASN A 72 -5.94 -3.02 -5.43
CA ASN A 72 -6.28 -1.69 -4.94
C ASN A 72 -5.33 -1.31 -3.81
N PHE A 73 -4.46 -0.35 -4.05
CA PHE A 73 -3.53 0.17 -3.06
C PHE A 73 -4.10 1.41 -2.40
N ILE A 74 -4.21 1.38 -1.08
CA ILE A 74 -4.67 2.51 -0.27
C ILE A 74 -3.51 2.94 0.61
N GLU A 75 -3.15 4.22 0.52
CA GLU A 75 -2.03 4.75 1.29
C GLU A 75 -2.49 5.48 2.52
N ILE A 76 -1.81 5.23 3.64
CA ILE A 76 -1.91 6.09 4.83
C ILE A 76 -0.90 7.22 4.69
N PRO A 77 -1.33 8.49 4.80
CA PRO A 77 -0.41 9.62 4.76
C PRO A 77 0.70 9.50 5.80
N ALA A 78 1.95 9.77 5.38
CA ALA A 78 3.16 9.58 6.19
C ALA A 78 3.27 10.48 7.45
N GLN A 79 2.38 11.43 7.63
CA GLN A 79 2.44 12.42 8.71
C GLN A 79 1.82 11.97 10.04
N VAL A 80 1.50 10.69 10.18
CA VAL A 80 0.96 10.14 11.43
C VAL A 80 2.09 9.79 12.43
N GLY A 81 3.10 10.65 12.50
CA GLY A 81 4.09 10.58 13.56
C GLY A 81 3.62 11.29 14.83
N PHE A 82 4.08 10.83 15.98
CA PHE A 82 3.75 11.31 17.34
C PHE A 82 3.95 12.80 17.61
N HIS A 83 4.30 13.60 16.60
CA HIS A 83 4.63 15.03 16.72
C HIS A 83 3.80 15.97 15.82
N CYS A 84 2.82 15.46 15.08
CA CYS A 84 1.92 16.34 14.36
C CYS A 84 0.74 16.71 15.24
N GLU A 85 0.46 18.00 15.39
CA GLU A 85 -0.82 18.49 15.88
C GLU A 85 -1.90 17.94 14.94
N TRP A 86 -2.62 16.94 15.42
CA TRP A 86 -3.64 16.22 14.68
C TRP A 86 -4.73 17.18 14.23
N SER A 87 -4.81 17.46 12.94
CA SER A 87 -6.08 17.93 12.43
C SER A 87 -7.04 16.73 12.47
N ALA A 88 -8.25 16.94 12.97
CA ALA A 88 -9.25 15.88 13.14
C ALA A 88 -9.54 15.10 11.85
N ASP A 89 -9.34 15.74 10.70
CA ASP A 89 -9.58 15.17 9.37
C ASP A 89 -8.59 14.04 9.01
N TRP A 90 -7.31 14.19 9.38
CA TRP A 90 -6.27 13.18 9.09
C TRP A 90 -6.37 11.94 9.99
N ALA A 91 -6.83 12.13 11.23
CA ALA A 91 -7.00 11.01 12.15
C ALA A 91 -8.06 10.04 11.63
N GLN A 92 -9.11 10.55 10.98
CA GLN A 92 -10.18 9.73 10.44
C GLN A 92 -9.69 8.82 9.31
N ASP A 93 -8.86 9.33 8.38
CA ASP A 93 -8.35 8.57 7.26
C ASP A 93 -7.44 7.41 7.70
N VAL A 94 -6.59 7.65 8.71
CA VAL A 94 -5.72 6.63 9.29
C VAL A 94 -6.50 5.51 9.96
N TYR A 95 -7.58 5.84 10.65
CA TYR A 95 -8.38 4.83 11.34
C TYR A 95 -9.37 4.11 10.42
N SER A 96 -9.74 4.73 9.31
CA SER A 96 -10.76 4.17 8.41
C SER A 96 -10.17 3.29 7.31
N SER A 97 -9.03 3.64 6.75
CA SER A 97 -8.41 2.90 5.64
C SER A 97 -8.15 1.42 5.92
N PRO A 98 -7.69 1.01 7.14
CA PRO A 98 -7.51 -0.41 7.44
C PRO A 98 -8.78 -1.26 7.35
N PHE A 99 -9.95 -0.68 7.59
CA PHE A 99 -11.23 -1.43 7.51
C PHE A 99 -11.65 -1.80 6.09
N THR A 100 -11.00 -1.23 5.09
CA THR A 100 -11.30 -1.48 3.68
C THR A 100 -10.30 -2.41 3.01
N CYS A 101 -9.29 -2.89 3.75
CA CYS A 101 -8.20 -3.71 3.26
C CYS A 101 -8.19 -5.10 3.91
N GLU A 102 -7.59 -6.06 3.21
CA GLU A 102 -7.32 -7.42 3.70
C GLU A 102 -5.82 -7.66 3.92
N GLY A 103 -4.96 -6.85 3.29
CA GLY A 103 -3.51 -6.92 3.44
C GLY A 103 -2.87 -5.59 3.75
N GLY A 104 -1.67 -5.61 4.33
CA GLY A 104 -0.86 -4.44 4.61
C GLY A 104 0.58 -4.63 4.14
N LEU A 105 1.06 -3.73 3.27
CA LEU A 105 2.47 -3.62 2.90
C LEU A 105 3.17 -2.72 3.90
N LEU A 106 4.09 -3.28 4.68
CA LEU A 106 4.96 -2.54 5.57
C LEU A 106 6.26 -2.20 4.83
N LEU A 107 6.42 -0.94 4.45
CA LEU A 107 7.63 -0.49 3.77
C LEU A 107 8.70 -0.10 4.78
N ILE A 108 9.85 -0.76 4.68
CA ILE A 108 11.01 -0.55 5.54
C ILE A 108 12.13 0.04 4.68
N ASP A 109 12.52 1.28 4.98
CA ASP A 109 13.68 1.92 4.35
C ASP A 109 14.96 1.46 5.07
N SER A 110 15.87 0.87 4.33
CA SER A 110 17.14 0.35 4.85
C SER A 110 18.02 1.40 5.52
N CYS A 111 17.95 2.66 5.09
CA CYS A 111 18.79 3.76 5.57
C CYS A 111 18.26 4.44 6.83
N SER A 112 17.00 4.31 7.12
CA SER A 112 16.35 5.10 8.16
C SER A 112 15.38 4.26 9.00
N VAL A 113 15.94 3.28 9.68
CA VAL A 113 15.18 2.35 10.52
C VAL A 113 14.85 2.97 11.88
N SER A 114 13.73 3.68 11.98
CA SER A 114 13.15 3.98 13.28
C SER A 114 12.37 2.76 13.77
N LYS A 115 13.00 1.92 14.58
CA LYS A 115 12.40 0.68 15.12
C LYS A 115 11.04 0.94 15.79
N ARG A 116 10.92 2.04 16.54
CA ARG A 116 9.67 2.43 17.22
C ARG A 116 8.54 2.67 16.22
N GLN A 117 8.84 3.33 15.11
CA GLN A 117 7.84 3.64 14.11
C GLN A 117 7.41 2.39 13.33
N ILE A 118 8.37 1.55 12.94
CA ILE A 118 8.06 0.27 12.28
C ILE A 118 7.15 -0.58 13.16
N LEU A 119 7.41 -0.63 14.47
CA LEU A 119 6.54 -1.33 15.41
C LEU A 119 5.14 -0.73 15.49
N ALA A 120 5.01 0.60 15.45
CA ALA A 120 3.72 1.26 15.45
C ALA A 120 2.93 0.93 14.17
N ASP A 121 3.60 0.97 13.03
CA ASP A 121 3.04 0.65 11.73
C ASP A 121 2.64 -0.84 11.63
N MET A 122 3.46 -1.75 12.15
CA MET A 122 3.13 -3.18 12.26
C MET A 122 1.90 -3.40 13.14
N ASN A 123 1.87 -2.76 14.33
CA ASN A 123 0.75 -2.90 15.24
C ASN A 123 -0.55 -2.40 14.61
N LEU A 124 -0.50 -1.33 13.81
CA LEU A 124 -1.67 -0.84 13.08
C LEU A 124 -2.23 -1.92 12.14
N VAL A 125 -1.37 -2.54 11.34
CA VAL A 125 -1.77 -3.60 10.40
C VAL A 125 -2.31 -4.82 11.14
N LEU A 126 -1.59 -5.30 12.15
CA LEU A 126 -1.95 -6.51 12.90
C LEU A 126 -3.20 -6.33 13.77
N ALA A 127 -3.40 -5.15 14.38
CA ALA A 127 -4.58 -4.86 15.20
C ALA A 127 -5.89 -4.89 14.39
N HIS A 128 -5.82 -4.65 13.08
CA HIS A 128 -6.97 -4.74 12.18
C HIS A 128 -7.10 -6.13 11.52
N GLY A 129 -6.27 -7.09 11.89
CA GLY A 129 -6.31 -8.45 11.35
C GLY A 129 -5.87 -8.57 9.88
N LEU A 130 -5.14 -7.58 9.37
CA LEU A 130 -4.64 -7.59 8.01
C LEU A 130 -3.43 -8.53 7.88
N VAL A 131 -3.28 -9.15 6.71
CA VAL A 131 -2.08 -9.94 6.38
C VAL A 131 -0.90 -8.98 6.17
N LEU A 132 0.12 -9.10 7.01
CA LEU A 132 1.32 -8.26 6.95
C LEU A 132 2.32 -8.80 5.93
N ILE A 133 2.71 -7.96 4.98
CA ILE A 133 3.78 -8.25 4.01
C ILE A 133 4.89 -7.20 4.20
N PRO A 134 6.01 -7.56 4.85
CA PRO A 134 7.14 -6.66 4.98
C PRO A 134 7.89 -6.53 3.65
N VAL A 135 8.21 -5.29 3.28
CA VAL A 135 9.00 -4.96 2.07
C VAL A 135 10.17 -4.07 2.48
N LEU A 136 11.37 -4.58 2.33
CA LEU A 136 12.59 -3.83 2.60
C LEU A 136 13.09 -3.19 1.31
N ILE A 137 13.13 -1.86 1.30
CA ILE A 137 13.60 -1.07 0.16
C ILE A 137 15.09 -0.78 0.34
N GLU A 138 15.88 -1.25 -0.61
CA GLU A 138 17.32 -1.06 -0.67
C GLU A 138 17.66 0.15 -1.52
N LYS A 139 18.41 1.09 -0.94
CA LYS A 139 18.98 2.20 -1.70
C LYS A 139 20.34 1.82 -2.28
N SER A 140 20.56 2.25 -3.52
CA SER A 140 21.80 2.00 -4.22
C SER A 140 23.00 2.64 -3.53
N GLY A 141 24.10 1.90 -3.49
CA GLY A 141 25.37 2.37 -2.95
C GLY A 141 25.60 2.11 -1.46
N GLU A 142 24.66 1.52 -0.75
CA GLU A 142 24.83 1.17 0.67
C GLU A 142 24.97 -0.35 0.86
N SER A 143 26.07 -0.76 1.47
CA SER A 143 26.25 -2.14 1.93
C SER A 143 25.55 -2.33 3.26
N ILE A 144 24.28 -2.76 3.20
CA ILE A 144 23.44 -2.95 4.38
C ILE A 144 23.34 -4.43 4.69
N ASN A 145 23.53 -4.75 5.96
CA ASN A 145 23.26 -6.10 6.46
C ASN A 145 21.78 -6.31 6.64
N LYS A 146 21.11 -6.85 5.63
CA LYS A 146 19.66 -7.12 5.57
C LYS A 146 19.22 -8.08 6.66
N GLU A 147 20.03 -9.13 6.87
CA GLU A 147 19.77 -10.16 7.86
C GLU A 147 19.69 -9.55 9.25
N ARG A 148 20.61 -8.65 9.57
CA ARG A 148 20.63 -7.96 10.86
C ARG A 148 19.40 -7.07 11.08
N ILE A 149 18.92 -6.37 10.03
CA ILE A 149 17.71 -5.55 10.15
C ILE A 149 16.51 -6.43 10.46
N ILE A 150 16.40 -7.56 9.77
CA ILE A 150 15.31 -8.52 9.96
C ILE A 150 15.38 -9.13 11.36
N GLU A 151 16.52 -9.65 11.78
CA GLU A 151 16.72 -10.22 13.13
C GLU A 151 16.38 -9.21 14.24
N ASP A 152 16.81 -7.96 14.07
CA ASP A 152 16.50 -6.87 14.99
C ASP A 152 14.98 -6.60 15.09
N LEU A 153 14.29 -6.60 13.94
CA LEU A 153 12.84 -6.38 13.88
C LEU A 153 12.05 -7.58 14.45
N GLU A 154 12.46 -8.79 14.14
CA GLU A 154 11.89 -10.02 14.72
C GLU A 154 12.04 -10.06 16.24
N CYS A 155 13.25 -9.75 16.73
CA CYS A 155 13.53 -9.73 18.16
C CYS A 155 12.64 -8.73 18.92
N ILE A 156 12.37 -7.57 18.33
CA ILE A 156 11.61 -6.50 18.99
C ILE A 156 10.10 -6.70 18.84
N SER A 157 9.66 -7.17 17.66
CA SER A 157 8.23 -7.33 17.35
C SER A 157 7.65 -8.67 17.79
N GLY A 158 8.48 -9.69 17.87
CA GLY A 158 8.05 -11.08 18.04
C GLY A 158 7.33 -11.64 16.81
N TYR A 159 7.36 -10.94 15.66
CA TYR A 159 6.72 -11.34 14.42
C TYR A 159 7.76 -11.94 13.47
N ASP A 160 7.41 -13.06 12.83
CA ASP A 160 8.26 -13.74 11.85
C ASP A 160 8.38 -12.90 10.56
N MET A 161 9.59 -12.41 10.29
CA MET A 161 9.94 -11.61 9.12
C MET A 161 10.53 -12.43 7.97
N ALA A 162 10.51 -13.77 8.04
CA ALA A 162 11.07 -14.64 7.01
C ALA A 162 10.45 -14.42 5.62
N ASN A 163 9.25 -13.86 5.58
CA ASN A 163 8.53 -13.52 4.36
C ASN A 163 8.84 -12.13 3.79
N THR A 164 9.83 -11.43 4.32
CA THR A 164 10.21 -10.09 3.83
C THR A 164 10.64 -10.12 2.37
N VAL A 165 10.09 -9.22 1.57
CA VAL A 165 10.49 -9.02 0.17
C VAL A 165 11.52 -7.91 0.09
N PHE A 166 12.62 -8.17 -0.61
CA PHE A 166 13.67 -7.18 -0.85
C PHE A 166 13.46 -6.56 -2.21
N VAL A 167 13.34 -5.24 -2.26
CA VAL A 167 13.15 -4.46 -3.49
C VAL A 167 14.28 -3.46 -3.62
N SER A 168 14.89 -3.38 -4.81
CA SER A 168 15.89 -2.35 -5.10
C SER A 168 15.24 -1.13 -5.71
N ASP A 169 15.60 0.03 -5.18
CA ASP A 169 15.14 1.35 -5.57
C ASP A 169 15.47 1.67 -7.04
N GLU A 170 16.75 1.56 -7.43
CA GLU A 170 17.20 1.95 -8.77
C GLU A 170 16.82 0.97 -9.88
N SER A 171 16.91 -0.32 -9.62
CA SER A 171 16.76 -1.33 -10.66
C SER A 171 15.35 -1.87 -10.81
N GLY A 172 14.45 -1.56 -9.87
CA GLY A 172 13.12 -2.17 -9.80
C GLY A 172 13.16 -3.70 -9.65
N LEU A 173 14.31 -4.24 -9.21
CA LEU A 173 14.46 -5.66 -8.98
C LEU A 173 13.49 -6.13 -7.90
N ASN A 174 12.83 -7.27 -8.16
CA ASN A 174 11.88 -7.93 -7.29
C ASN A 174 10.52 -7.23 -7.05
N VAL A 175 10.18 -6.20 -7.81
CA VAL A 175 8.82 -5.60 -7.77
C VAL A 175 7.76 -6.65 -8.06
N GLU A 176 8.00 -7.54 -9.01
CA GLU A 176 7.11 -8.67 -9.31
C GLU A 176 6.92 -9.59 -8.10
N ALA A 177 7.93 -9.81 -7.28
CA ALA A 177 7.83 -10.64 -6.08
C ALA A 177 6.86 -10.04 -5.05
N VAL A 178 6.76 -8.72 -4.96
CA VAL A 178 5.75 -8.05 -4.12
C VAL A 178 4.34 -8.37 -4.62
N LEU A 179 4.10 -8.23 -5.93
CA LEU A 179 2.79 -8.53 -6.54
C LEU A 179 2.40 -10.01 -6.37
N GLN A 180 3.35 -10.92 -6.55
CA GLN A 180 3.14 -12.35 -6.33
C GLN A 180 2.77 -12.65 -4.88
N LYS A 181 3.50 -12.10 -3.92
CA LYS A 181 3.19 -12.26 -2.48
C LYS A 181 1.81 -11.72 -2.13
N ILE A 182 1.43 -10.57 -2.68
CA ILE A 182 0.08 -10.02 -2.50
C ILE A 182 -0.98 -11.01 -2.96
N VAL A 183 -0.86 -11.52 -4.18
CA VAL A 183 -1.83 -12.47 -4.74
C VAL A 183 -1.91 -13.76 -3.93
N GLU A 184 -0.76 -14.28 -3.46
CA GLU A 184 -0.65 -15.54 -2.75
C GLU A 184 -1.12 -15.47 -1.29
N GLN A 185 -0.87 -14.36 -0.60
CA GLN A 185 -1.06 -14.26 0.85
C GLN A 185 -2.28 -13.44 1.25
N VAL A 186 -2.60 -12.37 0.52
CA VAL A 186 -3.75 -11.53 0.85
C VAL A 186 -5.03 -12.22 0.40
N PRO A 187 -6.00 -12.44 1.29
CA PRO A 187 -7.28 -13.03 0.89
C PRO A 187 -8.09 -12.03 0.04
N PRO A 188 -9.03 -12.53 -0.77
CA PRO A 188 -10.00 -11.66 -1.43
C PRO A 188 -10.96 -11.01 -0.42
N PRO A 189 -11.57 -9.87 -0.75
CA PRO A 189 -12.61 -9.29 0.07
C PRO A 189 -13.80 -10.23 0.22
N LEU A 190 -14.47 -10.15 1.36
CA LEU A 190 -15.65 -10.96 1.63
C LEU A 190 -16.75 -10.64 0.62
N ASP A 191 -17.28 -11.67 -0.04
CA ASP A 191 -18.45 -11.51 -0.91
C ASP A 191 -19.70 -11.15 -0.07
N ASN A 192 -20.08 -9.90 -0.15
CA ASN A 192 -21.26 -9.35 0.49
C ASN A 192 -22.38 -9.00 -0.51
N SER A 193 -22.30 -9.48 -1.76
CA SER A 193 -23.23 -9.16 -2.85
C SER A 193 -24.71 -9.43 -2.53
N ARG A 194 -24.97 -10.39 -1.62
CA ARG A 194 -26.32 -10.75 -1.15
C ARG A 194 -26.79 -9.95 0.06
N LYS A 195 -25.94 -9.09 0.66
CA LYS A 195 -26.29 -8.25 1.79
C LYS A 195 -26.83 -6.89 1.31
N PRO A 196 -27.55 -6.15 2.15
CA PRO A 196 -27.92 -4.77 1.83
C PRO A 196 -26.69 -3.94 1.46
N PHE A 197 -26.86 -3.04 0.50
CA PHE A 197 -25.79 -2.12 0.09
C PHE A 197 -25.25 -1.37 1.30
N ARG A 198 -23.92 -1.38 1.44
CA ARG A 198 -23.17 -0.61 2.43
C ARG A 198 -22.04 0.08 1.71
N GLY A 199 -21.89 1.37 1.95
CA GLY A 199 -20.78 2.16 1.44
C GLY A 199 -20.00 2.73 2.62
N PHE A 200 -18.70 2.71 2.52
CA PHE A 200 -17.82 3.43 3.43
C PHE A 200 -17.41 4.74 2.75
N ILE A 201 -17.70 5.88 3.39
CA ILE A 201 -17.28 7.17 2.86
C ILE A 201 -15.84 7.39 3.28
N PHE A 202 -14.97 7.31 2.31
CA PHE A 202 -13.53 7.42 2.48
C PHE A 202 -13.04 8.87 2.42
N ASN A 203 -13.61 9.69 1.53
CA ASN A 203 -13.30 11.11 1.42
C ASN A 203 -14.53 11.88 0.98
N SER A 204 -14.58 13.16 1.32
CA SER A 204 -15.64 14.07 0.87
C SER A 204 -15.03 15.41 0.45
N VAL A 205 -15.38 15.87 -0.74
CA VAL A 205 -14.90 17.15 -1.29
C VAL A 205 -16.10 17.99 -1.67
N PHE A 206 -16.15 19.24 -1.22
CA PHE A 206 -17.16 20.19 -1.66
C PHE A 206 -16.79 20.74 -3.03
N ASP A 207 -17.67 20.53 -4.02
CA ASP A 207 -17.54 21.13 -5.34
C ASP A 207 -18.34 22.44 -5.41
N PRO A 208 -17.65 23.59 -5.40
CA PRO A 208 -18.34 24.89 -5.44
C PRO A 208 -19.12 25.11 -6.74
N SER A 209 -18.70 24.48 -7.84
CA SER A 209 -19.34 24.65 -9.17
C SER A 209 -20.69 23.95 -9.23
N ARG A 210 -20.84 22.86 -8.46
CA ARG A 210 -22.07 22.06 -8.37
C ARG A 210 -22.85 22.31 -7.08
N SER A 211 -22.28 23.11 -6.16
CA SER A 211 -22.84 23.36 -4.82
C SER A 211 -23.24 22.07 -4.08
N CYS A 212 -22.42 21.02 -4.23
CA CYS A 212 -22.68 19.72 -3.61
C CYS A 212 -21.39 19.11 -3.03
N LEU A 213 -21.60 18.16 -2.10
CA LEU A 213 -20.54 17.30 -1.60
C LEU A 213 -20.39 16.11 -2.55
N LEU A 214 -19.17 15.89 -3.00
CA LEU A 214 -18.77 14.67 -3.72
C LEU A 214 -18.18 13.70 -2.69
N TYR A 215 -18.65 12.48 -2.69
CA TYR A 215 -18.15 11.40 -1.85
C TYR A 215 -17.36 10.43 -2.72
N THR A 216 -16.21 10.01 -2.24
CA THR A 216 -15.44 8.92 -2.84
C THR A 216 -15.56 7.69 -1.95
N SER A 217 -15.85 6.57 -2.59
CA SER A 217 -15.83 5.23 -1.99
C SER A 217 -14.78 4.42 -2.72
N PRO A 218 -13.98 3.61 -2.03
CA PRO A 218 -13.06 2.69 -2.66
C PRO A 218 -13.81 1.66 -3.52
#